data_da30deaa35caeee3ea8db1edfe15336a
#
_entry.id   da30deaa35caeee3ea8db1edfe15336a
#
_cell.length_a   1.000
_cell.length_b   1.000
_cell.length_c   1.000
_cell.angle_alpha   90.00
_cell.angle_beta   90.00
_cell.angle_gamma   90.00
#
_symmetry.space_group_name_H-M   'P 1'
#
loop_
_entity.id
_entity.type
_entity.pdbx_description
1 polymer ?
#
loop_
_entity_poly.entity_id
_entity_poly.type
_entity_poly.pdbx_seq_one_letter_code
_entity_poly.pdbx_strand_id
1 'polypeptide(L)'
;MEGHGHMYNNHETFDALMDCYEKTASEYDEDVEVHRGYIGYKTATEKLVTKLKELEFSEDCKILDVGAGTGLVGEELCKRKFTNLDALDASDALLKEADKKGVYKNFFVDVLGPNKRIQLDNDCYEVVIAVGVFTRNHVKAEGAMDEMARVVRPGGLVSFTIREDVMFEEEYGYEAKMEQLCREEVWKLVSKSEEDYHSKTDIRKCYFYIYQVL
;
A
#
# COMPACT_ATOMS: atom_id res chain seq x y z
N MET A 1 10.21 -1.42 30.71
CA MET A 1 9.65 -0.68 29.55
C MET A 1 9.41 -1.74 28.48
N GLU A 2 8.21 -2.33 28.52
CA GLU A 2 7.81 -3.34 27.54
C GLU A 2 7.50 -2.59 26.25
N GLY A 3 8.16 -3.00 25.18
CA GLY A 3 8.19 -2.24 23.94
C GLY A 3 6.85 -2.24 23.22
N HIS A 4 6.34 -1.08 22.88
CA HIS A 4 5.22 -0.87 21.96
C HIS A 4 5.49 -1.39 20.52
N GLY A 5 6.66 -2.00 20.29
CA GLY A 5 7.15 -2.43 18.98
C GLY A 5 6.40 -3.58 18.29
N HIS A 6 5.39 -4.17 18.94
CA HIS A 6 4.72 -5.38 18.42
C HIS A 6 3.21 -5.26 18.23
N MET A 7 2.61 -4.11 18.47
CA MET A 7 1.15 -3.97 18.55
C MET A 7 0.42 -4.43 17.27
N TYR A 8 0.94 -4.12 16.07
CA TYR A 8 0.30 -4.51 14.80
C TYR A 8 0.88 -5.79 14.15
N ASN A 9 1.95 -6.38 14.71
CA ASN A 9 2.58 -7.57 14.14
C ASN A 9 2.23 -8.88 14.86
N ASN A 10 1.58 -8.82 16.03
CA ASN A 10 1.38 -9.98 16.91
C ASN A 10 -0.07 -10.51 16.91
N HIS A 11 -0.91 -10.07 15.95
CA HIS A 11 -2.26 -10.57 15.85
C HIS A 11 -2.29 -11.88 15.06
N GLU A 12 -2.83 -12.95 15.67
CA GLU A 12 -2.91 -14.27 15.05
C GLU A 12 -4.01 -14.34 13.96
N THR A 13 -4.94 -13.39 13.94
CA THR A 13 -6.05 -13.35 13.01
C THR A 13 -6.26 -11.95 12.43
N PHE A 14 -6.85 -11.90 11.23
CA PHE A 14 -7.24 -10.65 10.58
C PHE A 14 -8.24 -9.84 11.44
N ASP A 15 -9.22 -10.51 12.05
CA ASP A 15 -10.21 -9.83 12.90
C ASP A 15 -9.56 -9.17 14.12
N ALA A 16 -8.61 -9.84 14.77
CA ALA A 16 -7.86 -9.26 15.90
C ALA A 16 -7.02 -8.05 15.49
N LEU A 17 -6.47 -8.07 14.27
CA LEU A 17 -5.76 -6.94 13.69
C LEU A 17 -6.71 -5.76 13.43
N MET A 18 -7.88 -6.00 12.85
CA MET A 18 -8.89 -4.96 12.63
C MET A 18 -9.39 -4.36 13.93
N ASP A 19 -9.65 -5.19 14.95
CA ASP A 19 -9.98 -4.72 16.30
C ASP A 19 -8.90 -3.82 16.92
N CYS A 20 -7.64 -4.09 16.63
CA CYS A 20 -6.53 -3.24 17.07
C CYS A 20 -6.59 -1.89 16.37
N TYR A 21 -6.73 -1.85 15.05
CA TYR A 21 -6.85 -0.60 14.28
C TYR A 21 -8.05 0.24 14.72
N GLU A 22 -9.21 -0.38 14.95
CA GLU A 22 -10.40 0.32 15.47
C GLU A 22 -10.14 1.04 16.81
N LYS A 23 -9.31 0.44 17.68
CA LYS A 23 -9.03 0.99 19.01
C LYS A 23 -7.92 2.04 19.02
N THR A 24 -7.01 1.99 18.06
CA THR A 24 -5.76 2.78 18.08
C THR A 24 -5.62 3.73 16.90
N ALA A 25 -6.66 3.87 16.05
CA ALA A 25 -6.61 4.69 14.84
C ALA A 25 -6.14 6.13 15.10
N SER A 26 -6.62 6.77 16.16
CA SER A 26 -6.26 8.16 16.50
C SER A 26 -4.81 8.35 16.98
N GLU A 27 -4.15 7.27 17.40
CA GLU A 27 -2.76 7.30 17.89
C GLU A 27 -1.79 6.70 16.86
N TYR A 28 -2.31 6.20 15.74
CA TYR A 28 -1.56 5.43 14.76
C TYR A 28 -0.36 6.20 14.19
N ASP A 29 -0.56 7.44 13.75
CA ASP A 29 0.50 8.24 13.14
C ASP A 29 1.64 8.50 14.15
N GLU A 30 1.32 8.81 15.40
CA GLU A 30 2.32 9.03 16.43
C GLU A 30 3.10 7.72 16.72
N ASP A 31 2.41 6.58 16.83
CA ASP A 31 3.08 5.30 17.06
C ASP A 31 4.03 4.94 15.92
N VAL A 32 3.57 4.99 14.67
CA VAL A 32 4.39 4.55 13.54
C VAL A 32 5.53 5.52 13.22
N GLU A 33 5.29 6.83 13.24
CA GLU A 33 6.32 7.82 12.91
C GLU A 33 7.30 8.06 14.07
N VAL A 34 6.78 8.27 15.28
CA VAL A 34 7.63 8.65 16.43
C VAL A 34 8.26 7.43 17.09
N HIS A 35 7.49 6.38 17.38
CA HIS A 35 8.00 5.23 18.12
C HIS A 35 8.75 4.24 17.22
N ARG A 36 8.29 4.01 15.98
CA ARG A 36 8.91 3.06 15.04
C ARG A 36 9.83 3.72 14.03
N GLY A 37 9.70 5.03 13.83
CA GLY A 37 10.43 5.75 12.81
C GLY A 37 10.07 5.25 11.40
N TYR A 38 8.76 5.05 11.14
CA TYR A 38 8.27 4.62 9.83
C TYR A 38 8.49 5.71 8.80
N ILE A 39 9.25 5.38 7.78
CA ILE A 39 9.60 6.28 6.66
C ILE A 39 9.26 5.67 5.30
N GLY A 40 8.84 4.40 5.28
CA GLY A 40 8.57 3.67 4.03
C GLY A 40 7.56 4.36 3.13
N TYR A 41 6.55 5.04 3.70
CA TYR A 41 5.57 5.79 2.92
C TYR A 41 6.20 6.99 2.20
N LYS A 42 7.18 7.67 2.81
CA LYS A 42 7.91 8.81 2.18
C LYS A 42 8.77 8.33 1.02
N THR A 43 9.58 7.30 1.26
CA THR A 43 10.48 6.74 0.23
C THR A 43 9.72 6.14 -0.93
N ALA A 44 8.67 5.35 -0.68
CA ALA A 44 7.84 4.76 -1.73
C ALA A 44 7.12 5.83 -2.57
N THR A 45 6.54 6.84 -1.93
CA THR A 45 5.88 7.95 -2.65
C THR A 45 6.87 8.74 -3.50
N GLU A 46 8.06 9.05 -2.98
CA GLU A 46 9.10 9.76 -3.73
C GLU A 46 9.51 8.98 -4.99
N LYS A 47 9.74 7.67 -4.85
CA LYS A 47 10.10 6.79 -5.97
C LYS A 47 8.98 6.70 -7.01
N LEU A 48 7.73 6.54 -6.56
CA LEU A 48 6.59 6.52 -7.48
C LEU A 48 6.48 7.85 -8.24
N VAL A 49 6.50 8.98 -7.54
CA VAL A 49 6.38 10.31 -8.17
C VAL A 49 7.53 10.57 -9.15
N THR A 50 8.74 10.16 -8.84
CA THR A 50 9.87 10.23 -9.78
C THR A 50 9.55 9.45 -11.04
N LYS A 51 9.04 8.22 -10.92
CA LYS A 51 8.69 7.38 -12.07
C LYS A 51 7.50 7.94 -12.87
N LEU A 52 6.47 8.49 -12.20
CA LEU A 52 5.35 9.15 -12.87
C LEU A 52 5.81 10.31 -13.75
N LYS A 53 6.74 11.13 -13.25
CA LYS A 53 7.32 12.25 -14.03
C LYS A 53 8.18 11.76 -15.19
N GLU A 54 8.99 10.71 -15.00
CA GLU A 54 9.79 10.09 -16.08
C GLU A 54 8.92 9.54 -17.21
N LEU A 55 7.74 9.02 -16.88
CA LEU A 55 6.78 8.45 -17.82
C LEU A 55 5.70 9.45 -18.27
N GLU A 56 5.88 10.73 -17.93
CA GLU A 56 5.01 11.86 -18.34
C GLU A 56 3.55 11.71 -17.92
N PHE A 57 3.27 11.07 -16.76
CA PHE A 57 1.95 11.08 -16.17
C PHE A 57 1.55 12.49 -15.73
N SER A 58 0.29 12.86 -15.99
CA SER A 58 -0.27 14.11 -15.48
C SER A 58 -0.28 14.18 -13.96
N GLU A 59 -0.09 15.37 -13.38
CA GLU A 59 -0.31 15.59 -11.94
C GLU A 59 -1.78 15.35 -11.53
N ASP A 60 -2.72 15.40 -12.49
CA ASP A 60 -4.15 15.08 -12.30
C ASP A 60 -4.48 13.59 -12.49
N CYS A 61 -3.49 12.72 -12.74
CA CYS A 61 -3.76 11.29 -12.90
C CYS A 61 -4.46 10.73 -11.67
N LYS A 62 -5.45 9.85 -11.91
CA LYS A 62 -6.27 9.28 -10.86
C LYS A 62 -5.53 8.15 -10.14
N ILE A 63 -5.28 8.31 -8.86
CA ILE A 63 -4.50 7.39 -8.02
C ILE A 63 -5.41 6.77 -6.96
N LEU A 64 -5.34 5.44 -6.81
CA LEU A 64 -5.90 4.71 -5.68
C LEU A 64 -4.78 4.37 -4.69
N ASP A 65 -4.94 4.84 -3.46
CA ASP A 65 -4.12 4.45 -2.32
C ASP A 65 -4.78 3.24 -1.63
N VAL A 66 -4.14 2.08 -1.74
CA VAL A 66 -4.64 0.81 -1.24
C VAL A 66 -3.97 0.48 0.08
N GLY A 67 -4.79 0.22 1.11
CA GLY A 67 -4.31 0.18 2.49
C GLY A 67 -3.91 1.57 2.95
N ALA A 68 -4.74 2.57 2.63
CA ALA A 68 -4.45 3.98 2.86
C ALA A 68 -4.24 4.32 4.34
N GLY A 69 -4.79 3.50 5.25
CA GLY A 69 -4.70 3.72 6.68
C GLY A 69 -5.20 5.10 7.07
N THR A 70 -4.39 5.82 7.81
CA THR A 70 -4.65 7.20 8.23
C THR A 70 -4.30 8.26 7.18
N GLY A 71 -3.82 7.84 5.97
CA GLY A 71 -3.57 8.74 4.85
C GLY A 71 -2.17 9.35 4.76
N LEU A 72 -1.15 8.74 5.35
CA LEU A 72 0.23 9.23 5.27
C LEU A 72 0.76 9.30 3.82
N VAL A 73 0.43 8.31 2.98
CA VAL A 73 0.79 8.29 1.55
C VAL A 73 0.09 9.42 0.80
N GLY A 74 -1.22 9.61 1.05
CA GLY A 74 -1.99 10.69 0.43
C GLY A 74 -1.44 12.07 0.73
N GLU A 75 -1.04 12.33 1.98
CA GLU A 75 -0.38 13.60 2.35
C GLU A 75 0.93 13.81 1.56
N GLU A 76 1.75 12.75 1.41
CA GLU A 76 3.01 12.84 0.66
C GLU A 76 2.78 13.03 -0.85
N LEU A 77 1.74 12.42 -1.43
CA LEU A 77 1.35 12.66 -2.81
C LEU A 77 0.88 14.10 -3.02
N CYS A 78 0.01 14.62 -2.14
CA CYS A 78 -0.48 16.00 -2.20
C CYS A 78 0.65 17.04 -2.08
N LYS A 79 1.65 16.84 -1.21
CA LYS A 79 2.85 17.68 -1.13
C LYS A 79 3.62 17.75 -2.47
N ARG A 80 3.46 16.73 -3.32
CA ARG A 80 4.08 16.61 -4.64
C ARG A 80 3.12 16.93 -5.79
N LYS A 81 1.96 17.54 -5.47
CA LYS A 81 0.91 18.02 -6.37
C LYS A 81 0.01 16.95 -7.02
N PHE A 82 0.11 15.71 -6.60
CA PHE A 82 -0.84 14.67 -7.00
C PHE A 82 -2.02 14.71 -6.03
N THR A 83 -3.16 15.25 -6.49
CA THR A 83 -4.33 15.54 -5.63
C THR A 83 -5.60 14.81 -6.07
N ASN A 84 -5.53 14.01 -7.14
CA ASN A 84 -6.65 13.22 -7.61
C ASN A 84 -6.60 11.82 -6.99
N LEU A 85 -6.85 11.76 -5.68
CA LEU A 85 -6.62 10.59 -4.85
C LEU A 85 -7.92 10.02 -4.32
N ASP A 86 -8.04 8.71 -4.36
CA ASP A 86 -9.05 7.93 -3.67
C ASP A 86 -8.36 6.98 -2.67
N ALA A 87 -9.00 6.68 -1.54
CA ALA A 87 -8.50 5.81 -0.49
C ALA A 87 -9.29 4.50 -0.40
N LEU A 88 -8.60 3.37 -0.25
CA LEU A 88 -9.18 2.08 0.07
C LEU A 88 -8.47 1.49 1.28
N ASP A 89 -9.22 1.08 2.29
CA ASP A 89 -8.70 0.37 3.47
C ASP A 89 -9.75 -0.57 4.04
N ALA A 90 -9.32 -1.59 4.76
CA ALA A 90 -10.20 -2.52 5.46
C ALA A 90 -10.79 -1.91 6.74
N SER A 91 -10.10 -0.94 7.35
CA SER A 91 -10.51 -0.28 8.60
C SER A 91 -11.21 1.05 8.32
N ASP A 92 -12.50 1.09 8.64
CA ASP A 92 -13.30 2.32 8.62
C ASP A 92 -12.78 3.37 9.62
N ALA A 93 -12.24 2.92 10.76
CA ALA A 93 -11.66 3.84 11.75
C ALA A 93 -10.41 4.56 11.24
N LEU A 94 -9.51 3.84 10.55
CA LEU A 94 -8.34 4.45 9.93
C LEU A 94 -8.74 5.42 8.81
N LEU A 95 -9.72 5.06 7.96
CA LEU A 95 -10.22 5.94 6.91
C LEU A 95 -10.88 7.21 7.47
N LYS A 96 -11.54 7.14 8.62
CA LYS A 96 -12.05 8.33 9.32
C LYS A 96 -10.92 9.27 9.79
N GLU A 97 -9.77 8.76 10.17
CA GLU A 97 -8.60 9.60 10.45
C GLU A 97 -8.03 10.20 9.15
N ALA A 98 -7.98 9.41 8.07
CA ALA A 98 -7.57 9.91 6.77
C ALA A 98 -8.47 11.04 6.22
N ASP A 99 -9.79 10.95 6.44
CA ASP A 99 -10.76 11.96 6.02
C ASP A 99 -10.49 13.33 6.69
N LYS A 100 -10.05 13.33 7.95
CA LYS A 100 -9.69 14.57 8.66
C LYS A 100 -8.53 15.34 8.00
N LYS A 101 -7.69 14.65 7.22
CA LYS A 101 -6.56 15.25 6.49
C LYS A 101 -6.99 15.95 5.21
N GLY A 102 -8.18 15.64 4.67
CA GLY A 102 -8.77 16.28 3.51
C GLY A 102 -7.98 16.10 2.21
N VAL A 103 -7.27 14.98 2.06
CA VAL A 103 -6.40 14.71 0.90
C VAL A 103 -7.02 13.76 -0.13
N TYR A 104 -8.06 13.00 0.24
CA TYR A 104 -8.76 12.07 -0.64
C TYR A 104 -10.12 12.58 -1.06
N LYS A 105 -10.57 12.18 -2.26
CA LYS A 105 -11.89 12.52 -2.82
C LYS A 105 -12.96 11.51 -2.44
N ASN A 106 -12.60 10.22 -2.44
CA ASN A 106 -13.49 9.12 -2.12
C ASN A 106 -12.80 8.14 -1.18
N PHE A 107 -13.61 7.45 -0.35
CA PHE A 107 -13.17 6.45 0.61
C PHE A 107 -13.93 5.15 0.37
N PHE A 108 -13.21 4.05 0.30
CA PHE A 108 -13.77 2.71 0.09
C PHE A 108 -13.34 1.79 1.23
N VAL A 109 -14.31 1.29 1.98
CA VAL A 109 -14.06 0.25 3.01
C VAL A 109 -14.17 -1.09 2.32
N ASP A 110 -13.05 -1.73 2.01
CA ASP A 110 -13.01 -3.03 1.34
C ASP A 110 -11.71 -3.77 1.66
N VAL A 111 -11.69 -5.09 1.41
CA VAL A 111 -10.61 -6.00 1.78
C VAL A 111 -10.04 -6.69 0.55
N LEU A 112 -8.72 -6.60 0.38
CA LEU A 112 -7.99 -7.40 -0.61
C LEU A 112 -7.75 -8.83 -0.11
N GLY A 113 -7.80 -9.79 -1.03
CA GLY A 113 -7.48 -11.18 -0.71
C GLY A 113 -8.06 -12.19 -1.70
N PRO A 114 -7.83 -13.49 -1.45
CA PRO A 114 -8.28 -14.55 -2.35
C PRO A 114 -9.81 -14.57 -2.45
N ASN A 115 -10.32 -14.72 -3.69
CA ASN A 115 -11.74 -14.73 -4.00
C ASN A 115 -12.52 -13.45 -3.57
N LYS A 116 -11.82 -12.36 -3.34
CA LYS A 116 -12.40 -11.03 -3.13
C LYS A 116 -12.31 -10.22 -4.41
N ARG A 117 -13.41 -9.54 -4.73
CA ARG A 117 -13.44 -8.52 -5.77
C ARG A 117 -13.86 -7.22 -5.11
N ILE A 118 -12.96 -6.24 -5.12
CA ILE A 118 -13.27 -4.91 -4.60
C ILE A 118 -14.33 -4.24 -5.47
N GLN A 119 -15.19 -3.42 -4.85
CA GLN A 119 -16.32 -2.78 -5.54
C GLN A 119 -15.90 -1.54 -6.35
N LEU A 120 -14.90 -1.75 -7.20
CA LEU A 120 -14.40 -0.78 -8.15
C LEU A 120 -14.44 -1.39 -9.56
N ASP A 121 -14.69 -0.55 -10.56
CA ASP A 121 -14.71 -0.98 -11.96
C ASP A 121 -13.30 -1.36 -12.46
N ASN A 122 -13.25 -2.13 -13.55
CA ASN A 122 -11.98 -2.36 -14.24
C ASN A 122 -11.48 -1.04 -14.83
N ASP A 123 -10.17 -0.90 -14.95
CA ASP A 123 -9.51 0.17 -15.70
C ASP A 123 -9.90 1.60 -15.26
N CYS A 124 -10.36 1.77 -14.02
CA CYS A 124 -10.89 3.04 -13.51
C CYS A 124 -9.84 3.94 -12.84
N TYR A 125 -8.60 3.46 -12.69
CA TYR A 125 -7.46 4.22 -12.17
C TYR A 125 -6.30 4.23 -13.16
N GLU A 126 -5.46 5.24 -13.06
CA GLU A 126 -4.18 5.33 -13.80
C GLU A 126 -3.02 4.77 -12.98
N VAL A 127 -3.14 4.86 -11.65
CA VAL A 127 -2.09 4.42 -10.73
C VAL A 127 -2.74 3.79 -9.50
N VAL A 128 -2.12 2.70 -9.02
CA VAL A 128 -2.33 2.14 -7.69
C VAL A 128 -1.04 2.24 -6.91
N ILE A 129 -1.13 2.66 -5.65
CA ILE A 129 -0.03 2.58 -4.69
C ILE A 129 -0.50 1.82 -3.45
N ALA A 130 0.32 0.88 -2.94
CA ALA A 130 0.05 0.13 -1.72
C ALA A 130 1.30 0.09 -0.82
N VAL A 131 1.31 0.84 0.26
CA VAL A 131 2.45 0.95 1.16
C VAL A 131 2.08 0.45 2.55
N GLY A 132 2.85 -0.52 3.07
CA GLY A 132 2.55 -1.10 4.37
C GLY A 132 1.48 -2.19 4.37
N VAL A 133 1.00 -2.59 3.18
CA VAL A 133 -0.04 -3.62 3.00
C VAL A 133 0.56 -5.03 3.04
N PHE A 134 1.67 -5.25 2.35
CA PHE A 134 2.34 -6.55 2.27
C PHE A 134 3.37 -6.69 3.40
N THR A 135 2.83 -6.97 4.58
CA THR A 135 3.57 -7.13 5.83
C THR A 135 3.10 -8.38 6.58
N ARG A 136 3.80 -8.76 7.67
CA ARG A 136 3.46 -9.95 8.45
C ARG A 136 2.03 -9.90 8.98
N ASN A 137 1.29 -10.99 8.81
CA ASN A 137 -0.11 -11.18 9.24
C ASN A 137 -1.13 -10.24 8.59
N HIS A 138 -0.77 -9.61 7.48
CA HIS A 138 -1.65 -8.76 6.66
C HIS A 138 -2.03 -9.49 5.36
N VAL A 139 -1.99 -8.78 4.25
CA VAL A 139 -2.46 -9.25 2.94
C VAL A 139 -1.43 -10.17 2.27
N LYS A 140 -1.87 -11.32 1.76
CA LYS A 140 -1.08 -12.21 0.90
C LYS A 140 -1.23 -11.80 -0.56
N ALA A 141 -0.36 -12.33 -1.44
CA ALA A 141 -0.34 -11.96 -2.85
C ALA A 141 -1.61 -12.35 -3.61
N GLU A 142 -2.16 -13.55 -3.29
CA GLU A 142 -3.27 -14.14 -4.03
C GLU A 142 -4.54 -13.27 -3.95
N GLY A 143 -5.12 -12.97 -5.11
CA GLY A 143 -6.27 -12.08 -5.26
C GLY A 143 -5.95 -10.59 -5.07
N ALA A 144 -5.02 -10.24 -4.18
CA ALA A 144 -4.70 -8.85 -3.92
C ALA A 144 -4.00 -8.18 -5.10
N MET A 145 -2.94 -8.81 -5.63
CA MET A 145 -2.21 -8.27 -6.78
C MET A 145 -3.04 -8.31 -8.06
N ASP A 146 -3.93 -9.32 -8.19
CA ASP A 146 -4.87 -9.42 -9.30
C ASP A 146 -5.85 -8.22 -9.32
N GLU A 147 -6.42 -7.88 -8.17
CA GLU A 147 -7.36 -6.77 -8.03
C GLU A 147 -6.69 -5.40 -8.23
N MET A 148 -5.46 -5.23 -7.69
CA MET A 148 -4.68 -4.02 -7.94
C MET A 148 -4.39 -3.81 -9.43
N ALA A 149 -4.05 -4.89 -10.16
CA ALA A 149 -3.84 -4.82 -11.61
C ALA A 149 -5.16 -4.56 -12.35
N ARG A 150 -6.25 -5.21 -11.95
CA ARG A 150 -7.57 -5.12 -12.61
C ARG A 150 -8.15 -3.70 -12.62
N VAL A 151 -7.98 -2.96 -11.53
CA VAL A 151 -8.54 -1.60 -11.43
C VAL A 151 -7.72 -0.54 -12.15
N VAL A 152 -6.50 -0.88 -12.55
CA VAL A 152 -5.60 0.01 -13.30
C VAL A 152 -5.77 -0.22 -14.79
N ARG A 153 -5.94 0.88 -15.55
CA ARG A 153 -6.06 0.83 -17.02
C ARG A 153 -4.76 0.33 -17.68
N PRO A 154 -4.82 -0.25 -18.88
CA PRO A 154 -3.63 -0.55 -19.67
C PRO A 154 -2.71 0.68 -19.82
N GLY A 155 -1.41 0.46 -19.63
CA GLY A 155 -0.40 1.51 -19.59
C GLY A 155 -0.26 2.23 -18.25
N GLY A 156 -1.18 2.01 -17.30
CA GLY A 156 -1.11 2.55 -15.94
C GLY A 156 -0.11 1.80 -15.05
N LEU A 157 0.08 2.25 -13.83
CA LEU A 157 1.08 1.71 -12.91
C LEU A 157 0.46 1.10 -11.65
N VAL A 158 1.00 -0.04 -11.24
CA VAL A 158 0.78 -0.63 -9.91
C VAL A 158 2.10 -0.58 -9.15
N SER A 159 2.10 0.05 -7.97
CA SER A 159 3.28 0.16 -7.13
C SER A 159 2.99 -0.29 -5.70
N PHE A 160 3.95 -0.97 -5.08
CA PHE A 160 3.78 -1.45 -3.72
C PHE A 160 5.09 -1.72 -3.01
N THR A 161 5.03 -1.73 -1.68
CA THR A 161 6.12 -2.20 -0.83
C THR A 161 5.82 -3.58 -0.30
N ILE A 162 6.85 -4.44 -0.23
CA ILE A 162 6.83 -5.70 0.52
C ILE A 162 7.91 -5.62 1.58
N ARG A 163 7.55 -5.85 2.83
CA ARG A 163 8.49 -5.77 3.95
C ARG A 163 9.51 -6.91 3.88
N GLU A 164 10.78 -6.64 4.24
CA GLU A 164 11.90 -7.58 4.10
C GLU A 164 11.69 -8.93 4.80
N ASP A 165 10.97 -8.92 5.94
CA ASP A 165 10.74 -10.11 6.76
C ASP A 165 9.67 -11.08 6.23
N VAL A 166 8.97 -10.71 5.16
CA VAL A 166 7.93 -11.54 4.54
C VAL A 166 8.13 -11.77 3.04
N MET A 167 9.04 -11.02 2.42
CA MET A 167 9.23 -11.05 0.97
C MET A 167 9.45 -12.44 0.40
N PHE A 168 10.25 -13.27 1.09
CA PHE A 168 10.65 -14.59 0.62
C PHE A 168 9.96 -15.74 1.36
N GLU A 169 8.96 -15.47 2.17
CA GLU A 169 8.19 -16.49 2.85
C GLU A 169 7.12 -17.09 1.89
N GLU A 170 7.20 -18.38 1.62
CA GLU A 170 6.33 -19.10 0.65
C GLU A 170 4.84 -18.91 0.96
N GLU A 171 4.46 -18.80 2.23
CA GLU A 171 3.07 -18.67 2.63
C GLU A 171 2.40 -17.38 2.13
N TYR A 172 3.18 -16.31 1.83
CA TYR A 172 2.66 -15.05 1.30
C TYR A 172 2.57 -15.05 -0.23
N GLY A 173 3.40 -15.84 -0.92
CA GLY A 173 3.33 -16.09 -2.36
C GLY A 173 3.70 -14.90 -3.24
N TYR A 174 4.41 -13.88 -2.72
CA TYR A 174 4.64 -12.62 -3.46
C TYR A 174 5.45 -12.83 -4.74
N GLU A 175 6.62 -13.50 -4.68
CA GLU A 175 7.45 -13.70 -5.86
C GLU A 175 6.73 -14.52 -6.93
N ALA A 176 6.12 -15.64 -6.52
CA ALA A 176 5.39 -16.52 -7.43
C ALA A 176 4.24 -15.79 -8.14
N LYS A 177 3.49 -14.96 -7.42
CA LYS A 177 2.36 -14.19 -7.99
C LYS A 177 2.85 -13.10 -8.95
N MET A 178 3.88 -12.34 -8.57
CA MET A 178 4.47 -11.33 -9.45
C MET A 178 4.96 -11.93 -10.77
N GLU A 179 5.65 -13.08 -10.71
CA GLU A 179 6.10 -13.81 -11.89
C GLU A 179 4.94 -14.39 -12.71
N GLN A 180 3.90 -14.91 -12.05
CA GLN A 180 2.69 -15.39 -12.71
C GLN A 180 2.06 -14.28 -13.55
N LEU A 181 1.78 -13.13 -12.97
CA LEU A 181 1.15 -12.01 -13.65
C LEU A 181 2.02 -11.44 -14.79
N CYS A 182 3.35 -11.53 -14.67
CA CYS A 182 4.26 -11.23 -15.80
C CYS A 182 4.14 -12.25 -16.93
N ARG A 183 4.09 -13.57 -16.62
CA ARG A 183 3.94 -14.62 -17.64
C ARG A 183 2.59 -14.59 -18.35
N GLU A 184 1.55 -14.17 -17.64
CA GLU A 184 0.18 -14.00 -18.15
C GLU A 184 -0.02 -12.67 -18.90
N GLU A 185 1.05 -11.89 -19.05
CA GLU A 185 1.03 -10.58 -19.72
C GLU A 185 0.01 -9.60 -19.10
N VAL A 186 -0.29 -9.73 -17.80
CA VAL A 186 -1.13 -8.78 -17.05
C VAL A 186 -0.36 -7.49 -16.80
N TRP A 187 0.92 -7.65 -16.43
CA TRP A 187 1.82 -6.53 -16.20
C TRP A 187 3.27 -6.85 -16.56
N LYS A 188 4.10 -5.81 -16.60
CA LYS A 188 5.56 -5.93 -16.72
C LYS A 188 6.28 -5.10 -15.68
N LEU A 189 7.41 -5.59 -15.20
CA LEU A 189 8.26 -4.87 -14.24
C LEU A 189 8.85 -3.61 -14.89
N VAL A 190 8.67 -2.47 -14.22
CA VAL A 190 9.26 -1.17 -14.59
C VAL A 190 10.42 -0.83 -13.68
N SER A 191 10.27 -1.06 -12.36
CA SER A 191 11.31 -0.73 -11.38
C SER A 191 11.20 -1.64 -10.16
N LYS A 192 12.38 -2.00 -9.61
CA LYS A 192 12.53 -2.68 -8.32
C LYS A 192 13.69 -2.03 -7.57
N SER A 193 13.50 -1.74 -6.28
CA SER A 193 14.56 -1.26 -5.40
C SER A 193 14.35 -1.74 -3.97
N GLU A 194 15.42 -1.78 -3.19
CA GLU A 194 15.37 -1.95 -1.74
C GLU A 194 15.39 -0.56 -1.11
N GLU A 195 14.47 -0.30 -0.18
CA GLU A 195 14.28 1.01 0.42
C GLU A 195 14.27 0.94 1.95
N ASP A 196 14.58 2.05 2.59
CA ASP A 196 14.41 2.19 4.03
C ASP A 196 12.92 2.21 4.41
N TYR A 197 12.57 1.42 5.42
CA TYR A 197 11.19 1.24 5.87
C TYR A 197 10.94 1.77 7.27
N HIS A 198 11.75 1.32 8.27
CA HIS A 198 11.75 1.88 9.61
C HIS A 198 13.17 2.30 10.01
N SER A 199 13.28 3.30 10.88
CA SER A 199 14.56 3.75 11.41
C SER A 199 14.82 3.32 12.86
N LYS A 200 13.79 2.84 13.58
CA LYS A 200 13.87 2.56 15.03
C LYS A 200 13.47 1.13 15.42
N THR A 201 13.21 0.23 14.47
CA THR A 201 12.87 -1.18 14.70
C THR A 201 13.93 -2.09 14.09
N ASP A 202 13.85 -3.42 14.34
CA ASP A 202 14.75 -4.40 13.73
C ASP A 202 14.46 -4.61 12.24
N ILE A 203 13.20 -4.39 11.81
CA ILE A 203 12.80 -4.44 10.41
C ILE A 203 13.07 -3.08 9.79
N ARG A 204 14.15 -3.00 9.00
CA ARG A 204 14.70 -1.75 8.47
C ARG A 204 14.33 -1.50 7.02
N LYS A 205 14.06 -2.54 6.24
CA LYS A 205 13.96 -2.48 4.79
C LYS A 205 12.63 -2.98 4.26
N CYS A 206 12.32 -2.54 3.07
CA CYS A 206 11.29 -3.11 2.20
C CYS A 206 11.80 -3.17 0.77
N TYR A 207 11.17 -4.04 -0.02
CA TYR A 207 11.32 -4.05 -1.46
C TYR A 207 10.20 -3.21 -2.05
N PHE A 208 10.54 -2.23 -2.88
CA PHE A 208 9.58 -1.40 -3.60
C PHE A 208 9.55 -1.82 -5.07
N TYR A 209 8.36 -2.04 -5.58
CA TYR A 209 8.11 -2.46 -6.96
C TYR A 209 7.20 -1.47 -7.67
N ILE A 210 7.45 -1.28 -8.96
CA ILE A 210 6.54 -0.61 -9.90
C ILE A 210 6.37 -1.54 -11.11
N TYR A 211 5.12 -1.89 -11.40
CA TYR A 211 4.71 -2.63 -12.59
C TYR A 211 3.85 -1.74 -13.49
N GLN A 212 3.94 -1.93 -14.79
CA GLN A 212 3.02 -1.34 -15.76
C GLN A 212 2.03 -2.38 -16.24
N VAL A 213 0.74 -2.09 -16.16
CA VAL A 213 -0.34 -2.93 -16.69
C VAL A 213 -0.31 -2.92 -18.22
N LEU A 214 -0.56 -4.08 -18.86
CA LEU A 214 -0.43 -4.30 -20.31
C LEU A 214 -1.79 -4.32 -21.01
#